data_0130f906c2f5faa892f1907b9ed54b14
#
_entry.id   0130f906c2f5faa892f1907b9ed54b14
#
_cell.length_a   1.000
_cell.length_b   1.000
_cell.length_c   1.000
_cell.angle_alpha   90.00
_cell.angle_beta   90.00
_cell.angle_gamma   90.00
#
_symmetry.space_group_name_H-M   'P 1'
#
loop_
_entity.id
_entity.type
_entity.pdbx_description
1 polymer ?
#
loop_
_entity_poly.entity_id
_entity_poly.type
_entity_poly.pdbx_seq_one_letter_code
_entity_poly.pdbx_strand_id
1 'polypeptide(L)'
;MSVVKALRNQSSYEYDNTFHLLYKDIVFRMQRIPKRKQEYVAKPLCDIMNKEFDTISKISYGFFRGRAKEKYSLVLSAIDILYELEKPLMVYQVIEHIEIKKIRRIVDMIESEARLLNGLLPDELKLSHKSFLVLNWDYINNAEFMSNMVKLHRYTYSKVMHGSNALKYTASPMLLNIMDDALYQLVKANRKIPETYDEYVERRQCISNAILRLEQANRPMLSYFNVMECSERIMMEWSKMLVTEIAKLRALQQSDAKRFKSLK
;
A
#
# COMPACT_ATOMS: atom_id res chain seq x y z
N MET A 1 25.17 -21.75 24.93
CA MET A 1 24.99 -20.70 23.88
C MET A 1 23.63 -20.91 23.25
N SER A 2 22.77 -19.90 23.21
CA SER A 2 21.46 -20.08 22.57
C SER A 2 21.64 -20.22 21.07
N VAL A 3 20.84 -21.09 20.43
CA VAL A 3 20.77 -21.29 18.97
C VAL A 3 20.66 -19.96 18.23
N VAL A 4 19.99 -18.97 18.82
CA VAL A 4 19.82 -17.61 18.28
C VAL A 4 21.15 -16.84 18.15
N LYS A 5 22.15 -17.11 19.02
CA LYS A 5 23.46 -16.45 18.97
C LYS A 5 24.34 -17.03 17.88
N ALA A 6 24.23 -18.36 17.64
CA ALA A 6 24.90 -19.04 16.55
C ALA A 6 24.36 -18.63 15.18
N LEU A 7 23.04 -18.45 15.05
CA LEU A 7 22.40 -17.98 13.83
C LEU A 7 22.75 -16.51 13.50
N ARG A 8 22.91 -15.64 14.52
CA ARG A 8 23.31 -14.23 14.32
C ARG A 8 24.71 -14.05 13.72
N ASN A 9 25.60 -15.00 13.98
CA ASN A 9 26.98 -14.95 13.50
C ASN A 9 27.17 -15.58 12.11
N GLN A 10 26.13 -16.12 11.50
CA GLN A 10 26.20 -16.82 10.20
C GLN A 10 25.86 -15.93 9.01
N SER A 11 25.15 -14.82 9.20
CA SER A 11 24.84 -13.91 8.08
C SER A 11 25.97 -12.91 7.92
N SER A 12 26.81 -13.12 6.92
CA SER A 12 27.84 -12.14 6.48
C SER A 12 27.25 -11.02 5.61
N TYR A 13 25.95 -11.07 5.33
CA TYR A 13 25.26 -10.15 4.44
C TYR A 13 24.37 -9.17 5.22
N GLU A 14 24.65 -7.90 5.07
CA GLU A 14 23.94 -6.83 5.78
C GLU A 14 22.46 -6.78 5.39
N TYR A 15 22.11 -7.01 4.12
CA TYR A 15 20.72 -7.10 3.65
C TYR A 15 19.93 -8.21 4.34
N ASP A 16 20.51 -9.37 4.60
CA ASP A 16 19.83 -10.48 5.27
C ASP A 16 19.50 -10.10 6.74
N ASN A 17 20.42 -9.43 7.43
CA ASN A 17 20.21 -8.94 8.78
C ASN A 17 19.14 -7.82 8.83
N THR A 18 19.19 -6.88 7.89
CA THR A 18 18.23 -5.77 7.80
C THR A 18 16.85 -6.30 7.51
N PHE A 19 16.74 -7.26 6.59
CA PHE A 19 15.48 -7.93 6.30
C PHE A 19 14.90 -8.66 7.51
N HIS A 20 15.70 -9.40 8.27
CA HIS A 20 15.23 -10.06 9.48
C HIS A 20 14.68 -9.08 10.54
N LEU A 21 15.29 -7.91 10.68
CA LEU A 21 14.80 -6.85 11.57
C LEU A 21 13.45 -6.29 11.07
N LEU A 22 13.34 -6.02 9.78
CA LEU A 22 12.12 -5.56 9.12
C LEU A 22 10.99 -6.59 9.30
N TYR A 23 11.25 -7.86 8.97
CA TYR A 23 10.31 -8.97 9.11
C TYR A 23 9.78 -9.06 10.55
N LYS A 24 10.69 -9.06 11.53
CA LYS A 24 10.34 -9.10 12.95
C LYS A 24 9.45 -7.92 13.36
N ASP A 25 9.78 -6.69 12.94
CA ASP A 25 9.01 -5.49 13.34
C ASP A 25 7.60 -5.52 12.74
N ILE A 26 7.46 -5.90 11.46
CA ILE A 26 6.15 -6.02 10.80
C ILE A 26 5.31 -7.12 11.45
N VAL A 27 5.84 -8.34 11.57
CA VAL A 27 5.10 -9.48 12.14
C VAL A 27 4.66 -9.19 13.58
N PHE A 28 5.53 -8.60 14.41
CA PHE A 28 5.18 -8.24 15.78
C PHE A 28 4.05 -7.22 15.88
N ARG A 29 3.96 -6.29 14.93
CA ARG A 29 2.85 -5.33 14.84
C ARG A 29 1.56 -6.02 14.38
N MET A 30 1.67 -6.91 13.39
CA MET A 30 0.51 -7.62 12.84
C MET A 30 -0.14 -8.57 13.86
N GLN A 31 0.64 -9.17 14.75
CA GLN A 31 0.11 -9.99 15.85
C GLN A 31 -0.80 -9.22 16.83
N ARG A 32 -0.64 -7.90 16.91
CA ARG A 32 -1.44 -7.03 17.79
C ARG A 32 -2.76 -6.57 17.17
N ILE A 33 -2.95 -6.80 15.87
CA ILE A 33 -4.18 -6.43 15.18
C ILE A 33 -5.33 -7.33 15.64
N PRO A 34 -6.51 -6.78 15.99
CA PRO A 34 -7.67 -7.55 16.40
C PRO A 34 -8.05 -8.61 15.36
N LYS A 35 -8.45 -9.81 15.80
CA LYS A 35 -8.76 -10.97 14.92
C LYS A 35 -9.64 -10.63 13.72
N ARG A 36 -10.69 -9.81 13.93
CA ARG A 36 -11.62 -9.40 12.86
C ARG A 36 -10.98 -8.58 11.74
N LYS A 37 -9.84 -7.92 12.01
CA LYS A 37 -9.10 -7.11 11.05
C LYS A 37 -7.93 -7.86 10.43
N GLN A 38 -7.53 -9.00 11.00
CA GLN A 38 -6.33 -9.72 10.55
C GLN A 38 -6.40 -10.12 9.08
N GLU A 39 -7.57 -10.60 8.62
CA GLU A 39 -7.77 -11.01 7.22
C GLU A 39 -7.46 -9.87 6.22
N TYR A 40 -7.87 -8.65 6.56
CA TYR A 40 -7.86 -7.53 5.63
C TYR A 40 -6.66 -6.57 5.81
N VAL A 41 -6.03 -6.58 6.98
CA VAL A 41 -4.93 -5.66 7.31
C VAL A 41 -3.63 -6.41 7.53
N ALA A 42 -3.63 -7.45 8.40
CA ALA A 42 -2.41 -8.16 8.74
C ALA A 42 -1.98 -9.13 7.65
N LYS A 43 -2.92 -9.90 7.11
CA LYS A 43 -2.62 -10.94 6.11
C LYS A 43 -1.94 -10.40 4.86
N PRO A 44 -2.40 -9.32 4.19
CA PRO A 44 -1.70 -8.79 3.02
C PRO A 44 -0.25 -8.41 3.29
N LEU A 45 0.04 -7.81 4.45
CA LEU A 45 1.41 -7.49 4.86
C LEU A 45 2.25 -8.74 5.11
N CYS A 46 1.69 -9.72 5.82
CA CYS A 46 2.40 -10.98 6.10
C CYS A 46 2.66 -11.79 4.83
N ASP A 47 1.72 -11.82 3.89
CA ASP A 47 1.87 -12.55 2.62
C ASP A 47 3.03 -11.96 1.79
N ILE A 48 3.14 -10.63 1.70
CA ILE A 48 4.26 -9.97 1.02
C ILE A 48 5.58 -10.24 1.76
N MET A 49 5.59 -10.13 3.09
CA MET A 49 6.79 -10.41 3.88
C MET A 49 7.26 -11.87 3.76
N ASN A 50 6.34 -12.82 3.65
CA ASN A 50 6.68 -14.22 3.43
C ASN A 50 7.26 -14.48 2.02
N LYS A 51 6.68 -13.79 1.00
CA LYS A 51 7.20 -13.81 -0.38
C LYS A 51 8.63 -13.25 -0.42
N GLU A 52 8.86 -12.14 0.27
CA GLU A 52 10.18 -11.53 0.38
C GLU A 52 11.16 -12.43 1.12
N PHE A 53 10.73 -13.07 2.23
CA PHE A 53 11.54 -14.03 2.98
C PHE A 53 12.04 -15.18 2.09
N ASP A 54 11.17 -15.76 1.27
CA ASP A 54 11.54 -16.80 0.31
C ASP A 54 12.55 -16.29 -0.73
N THR A 55 12.35 -15.07 -1.23
CA THR A 55 13.23 -14.45 -2.23
C THR A 55 14.61 -14.15 -1.65
N ILE A 56 14.68 -13.51 -0.47
CA ILE A 56 15.94 -13.23 0.24
C ILE A 56 16.69 -14.55 0.57
N SER A 57 15.97 -15.57 1.02
CA SER A 57 16.57 -16.89 1.28
C SER A 57 17.20 -17.49 0.01
N LYS A 58 16.54 -17.37 -1.14
CA LYS A 58 17.11 -17.81 -2.43
C LYS A 58 18.36 -17.02 -2.81
N ILE A 59 18.40 -15.69 -2.56
CA ILE A 59 19.58 -14.86 -2.81
C ILE A 59 20.74 -15.27 -1.89
N SER A 60 20.46 -15.47 -0.60
CA SER A 60 21.48 -15.75 0.43
C SER A 60 22.08 -17.16 0.32
N TYR A 61 21.24 -18.15 0.03
CA TYR A 61 21.65 -19.57 0.04
C TYR A 61 21.70 -20.21 -1.35
N GLY A 62 21.30 -19.49 -2.40
CA GLY A 62 21.32 -19.98 -3.78
C GLY A 62 22.75 -20.15 -4.31
N PHE A 63 22.97 -21.21 -5.08
CA PHE A 63 24.23 -21.45 -5.76
C PHE A 63 24.20 -20.84 -7.16
N PHE A 64 24.88 -19.69 -7.33
CA PHE A 64 24.86 -18.90 -8.56
C PHE A 64 26.16 -18.94 -9.39
N ARG A 65 27.03 -19.91 -9.15
CA ARG A 65 28.27 -20.05 -9.95
C ARG A 65 27.94 -20.19 -11.43
N GLY A 66 28.37 -19.22 -12.23
CA GLY A 66 28.06 -19.16 -13.67
C GLY A 66 26.62 -18.73 -14.02
N ARG A 67 25.78 -18.37 -13.02
CA ARG A 67 24.36 -17.97 -13.19
C ARG A 67 24.06 -16.59 -12.60
N ALA A 68 24.96 -15.62 -12.84
CA ALA A 68 24.82 -14.27 -12.28
C ALA A 68 23.49 -13.58 -12.67
N LYS A 69 23.00 -13.78 -13.90
CA LYS A 69 21.71 -13.22 -14.36
C LYS A 69 20.53 -13.69 -13.52
N GLU A 70 20.51 -14.96 -13.08
CA GLU A 70 19.46 -15.46 -12.21
C GLU A 70 19.48 -14.78 -10.84
N LYS A 71 20.69 -14.58 -10.27
CA LYS A 71 20.84 -13.84 -9.01
C LYS A 71 20.31 -12.40 -9.15
N TYR A 72 20.69 -11.69 -10.23
CA TYR A 72 20.25 -10.33 -10.46
C TYR A 72 18.74 -10.22 -10.65
N SER A 73 18.12 -11.17 -11.34
CA SER A 73 16.66 -11.26 -11.46
C SER A 73 15.97 -11.43 -10.11
N LEU A 74 16.52 -12.26 -9.20
CA LEU A 74 15.98 -12.41 -7.84
C LEU A 74 16.14 -11.12 -7.02
N VAL A 75 17.29 -10.45 -7.13
CA VAL A 75 17.53 -9.16 -6.44
C VAL A 75 16.55 -8.08 -6.92
N LEU A 76 16.32 -7.96 -8.21
CA LEU A 76 15.33 -7.03 -8.76
C LEU A 76 13.91 -7.38 -8.26
N SER A 77 13.56 -8.67 -8.27
CA SER A 77 12.28 -9.14 -7.72
C SER A 77 12.12 -8.82 -6.24
N ALA A 78 13.17 -8.97 -5.42
CA ALA A 78 13.15 -8.63 -4.00
C ALA A 78 12.90 -7.11 -3.81
N ILE A 79 13.57 -6.25 -4.57
CA ILE A 79 13.33 -4.81 -4.51
C ILE A 79 11.87 -4.48 -4.87
N ASP A 80 11.32 -5.10 -5.91
CA ASP A 80 9.91 -4.89 -6.30
C ASP A 80 8.94 -5.35 -5.21
N ILE A 81 9.18 -6.50 -4.59
CA ILE A 81 8.36 -7.02 -3.48
C ILE A 81 8.37 -6.07 -2.28
N LEU A 82 9.52 -5.47 -1.93
CA LEU A 82 9.59 -4.47 -0.87
C LEU A 82 8.68 -3.27 -1.17
N TYR A 83 8.62 -2.80 -2.42
CA TYR A 83 7.71 -1.70 -2.80
C TYR A 83 6.24 -2.13 -2.90
N GLU A 84 5.92 -3.43 -3.05
CA GLU A 84 4.55 -3.93 -2.90
C GLU A 84 3.96 -3.64 -1.51
N LEU A 85 4.80 -3.43 -0.47
CA LEU A 85 4.37 -3.06 0.88
C LEU A 85 3.73 -1.66 0.99
N GLU A 86 3.94 -0.76 0.02
CA GLU A 86 3.41 0.62 0.07
C GLU A 86 1.90 0.64 0.32
N LYS A 87 1.14 -0.07 -0.48
CA LYS A 87 -0.32 -0.08 -0.40
C LYS A 87 -0.83 -0.69 0.91
N PRO A 88 -0.45 -1.91 1.32
CA PRO A 88 -0.97 -2.48 2.57
C PRO A 88 -0.46 -1.76 3.84
N LEU A 89 0.73 -1.15 3.83
CA LEU A 89 1.17 -0.29 4.94
C LEU A 89 0.34 0.98 5.04
N MET A 90 -0.06 1.56 3.92
CA MET A 90 -0.98 2.70 3.89
C MET A 90 -2.35 2.31 4.44
N VAL A 91 -2.90 1.17 4.05
CA VAL A 91 -4.15 0.62 4.58
C VAL A 91 -4.05 0.43 6.10
N TYR A 92 -2.97 -0.20 6.58
CA TYR A 92 -2.69 -0.36 8.00
C TYR A 92 -2.64 1.00 8.72
N GLN A 93 -1.96 1.98 8.14
CA GLN A 93 -1.86 3.32 8.71
C GLN A 93 -3.24 3.99 8.83
N VAL A 94 -4.10 3.85 7.82
CA VAL A 94 -5.45 4.44 7.82
C VAL A 94 -6.36 3.73 8.80
N ILE A 95 -6.42 2.40 8.78
CA ILE A 95 -7.37 1.62 9.59
C ILE A 95 -7.03 1.68 11.08
N GLU A 96 -5.74 1.64 11.43
CA GLU A 96 -5.26 1.69 12.83
C GLU A 96 -4.90 3.11 13.29
N HIS A 97 -5.09 4.11 12.44
CA HIS A 97 -4.75 5.52 12.74
C HIS A 97 -3.31 5.70 13.22
N ILE A 98 -2.36 5.06 12.52
CA ILE A 98 -0.96 5.07 12.92
C ILE A 98 -0.31 6.40 12.56
N GLU A 99 0.34 7.03 13.53
CA GLU A 99 1.13 8.24 13.31
C GLU A 99 2.31 8.00 12.35
N ILE A 100 2.65 9.00 11.56
CA ILE A 100 3.73 8.94 10.59
C ILE A 100 5.07 8.54 11.23
N LYS A 101 5.36 8.99 12.45
CA LYS A 101 6.61 8.65 13.18
C LYS A 101 6.77 7.14 13.41
N LYS A 102 5.66 6.44 13.67
CA LYS A 102 5.66 4.98 13.90
C LYS A 102 5.83 4.18 12.62
N ILE A 103 5.31 4.69 11.50
CA ILE A 103 5.47 4.09 10.18
C ILE A 103 6.85 4.39 9.62
N ARG A 104 7.40 5.59 9.84
CA ARG A 104 8.69 6.01 9.28
C ARG A 104 9.81 5.02 9.58
N ARG A 105 9.86 4.48 10.79
CA ARG A 105 10.85 3.44 11.13
C ARG A 105 10.78 2.21 10.22
N ILE A 106 9.57 1.75 9.89
CA ILE A 106 9.39 0.62 8.97
C ILE A 106 9.86 1.03 7.57
N VAL A 107 9.48 2.22 7.12
CA VAL A 107 9.86 2.77 5.83
C VAL A 107 11.37 2.92 5.71
N ASP A 108 12.03 3.47 6.72
CA ASP A 108 13.50 3.62 6.76
C ASP A 108 14.20 2.25 6.64
N MET A 109 13.65 1.20 7.25
CA MET A 109 14.17 -0.17 7.11
C MET A 109 13.92 -0.72 5.69
N ILE A 110 12.74 -0.49 5.10
CA ILE A 110 12.43 -0.91 3.72
C ILE A 110 13.37 -0.23 2.72
N GLU A 111 13.54 1.10 2.84
CA GLU A 111 14.42 1.86 1.95
C GLU A 111 15.91 1.49 2.15
N SER A 112 16.31 1.15 3.37
CA SER A 112 17.65 0.64 3.66
C SER A 112 17.87 -0.72 3.02
N GLU A 113 16.90 -1.63 3.16
CA GLU A 113 16.95 -2.95 2.54
C GLU A 113 17.02 -2.85 1.01
N ALA A 114 16.15 -2.04 0.39
CA ALA A 114 16.15 -1.82 -1.04
C ALA A 114 17.50 -1.27 -1.54
N ARG A 115 18.15 -0.38 -0.77
CA ARG A 115 19.50 0.14 -1.12
C ARG A 115 20.56 -0.94 -1.02
N LEU A 116 20.54 -1.78 0.00
CA LEU A 116 21.49 -2.88 0.17
C LEU A 116 21.36 -3.90 -0.95
N LEU A 117 20.12 -4.29 -1.31
CA LEU A 117 19.84 -5.16 -2.45
C LEU A 117 20.30 -4.53 -3.77
N ASN A 118 20.00 -3.25 -3.99
CA ASN A 118 20.45 -2.53 -5.19
C ASN A 118 21.99 -2.47 -5.30
N GLY A 119 22.70 -2.47 -4.17
CA GLY A 119 24.15 -2.59 -4.11
C GLY A 119 24.71 -3.94 -4.60
N LEU A 120 23.90 -4.99 -4.66
CA LEU A 120 24.28 -6.30 -5.21
C LEU A 120 24.19 -6.38 -6.73
N LEU A 121 23.61 -5.37 -7.38
CA LEU A 121 23.45 -5.29 -8.83
C LEU A 121 24.69 -4.63 -9.47
N PRO A 122 25.07 -5.05 -10.70
CA PRO A 122 26.04 -4.32 -11.49
C PRO A 122 25.50 -2.94 -11.88
N ASP A 123 26.40 -1.98 -12.16
CA ASP A 123 26.03 -0.58 -12.36
C ASP A 123 24.96 -0.35 -13.44
N GLU A 124 25.01 -1.13 -14.51
CA GLU A 124 24.02 -1.08 -15.60
C GLU A 124 22.62 -1.54 -15.25
N LEU A 125 22.45 -2.28 -14.14
CA LEU A 125 21.16 -2.77 -13.64
C LEU A 125 20.69 -2.05 -12.39
N LYS A 126 21.47 -1.14 -11.83
CA LYS A 126 21.09 -0.38 -10.64
C LYS A 126 19.86 0.47 -10.90
N LEU A 127 18.92 0.36 -9.99
CA LEU A 127 17.68 1.16 -10.02
C LEU A 127 17.95 2.55 -9.42
N SER A 128 17.29 3.56 -9.98
CA SER A 128 17.24 4.88 -9.36
C SER A 128 16.48 4.80 -8.02
N HIS A 129 16.90 5.62 -7.06
CA HIS A 129 16.23 5.66 -5.75
C HIS A 129 14.78 6.10 -5.92
N LYS A 130 13.87 5.25 -5.44
CA LYS A 130 12.44 5.53 -5.34
C LYS A 130 12.12 5.70 -3.85
N SER A 131 11.62 6.88 -3.44
CA SER A 131 11.15 7.06 -2.08
C SER A 131 9.86 6.29 -1.84
N PHE A 132 9.75 5.64 -0.70
CA PHE A 132 8.58 4.89 -0.30
C PHE A 132 7.37 5.81 -0.02
N LEU A 133 6.19 5.41 -0.45
CA LEU A 133 4.99 6.22 -0.33
C LEU A 133 4.40 6.08 1.08
N VAL A 134 4.31 7.19 1.81
CA VAL A 134 3.76 7.26 3.17
C VAL A 134 2.65 8.29 3.24
N LEU A 135 1.63 7.97 4.02
CA LEU A 135 0.51 8.85 4.24
C LEU A 135 0.85 9.89 5.32
N ASN A 136 0.72 11.17 4.99
CA ASN A 136 0.91 12.28 5.92
C ASN A 136 -0.43 12.80 6.42
N TRP A 137 -0.67 12.65 7.74
CA TRP A 137 -1.93 13.08 8.37
C TRP A 137 -2.16 14.58 8.33
N ASP A 138 -1.11 15.39 8.45
CA ASP A 138 -1.24 16.85 8.39
C ASP A 138 -1.75 17.26 7.01
N TYR A 139 -1.22 16.65 5.96
CA TYR A 139 -1.69 16.89 4.60
C TYR A 139 -3.14 16.43 4.40
N ILE A 140 -3.50 15.24 4.93
CA ILE A 140 -4.86 14.70 4.81
C ILE A 140 -5.87 15.61 5.48
N ASN A 141 -5.54 16.13 6.65
CA ASN A 141 -6.44 17.00 7.40
C ASN A 141 -6.65 18.37 6.71
N ASN A 142 -5.66 18.83 5.93
CA ASN A 142 -5.69 20.10 5.22
C ASN A 142 -6.29 20.00 3.79
N ALA A 143 -6.41 18.80 3.23
CA ALA A 143 -6.96 18.56 1.90
C ALA A 143 -8.32 17.86 2.01
N GLU A 144 -9.40 18.60 1.74
CA GLU A 144 -10.77 18.12 1.96
C GLU A 144 -11.08 16.79 1.24
N PHE A 145 -10.68 16.62 -0.02
CA PHE A 145 -10.87 15.39 -0.77
C PHE A 145 -10.10 14.21 -0.15
N MET A 146 -8.88 14.43 0.38
CA MET A 146 -8.13 13.37 1.08
C MET A 146 -8.81 12.98 2.39
N SER A 147 -9.27 13.96 3.17
CA SER A 147 -10.02 13.71 4.41
C SER A 147 -11.29 12.90 4.14
N ASN A 148 -12.03 13.23 3.09
CA ASN A 148 -13.25 12.52 2.70
C ASN A 148 -12.94 11.11 2.18
N MET A 149 -11.89 10.93 1.37
CA MET A 149 -11.46 9.61 0.91
C MET A 149 -11.10 8.70 2.09
N VAL A 150 -10.35 9.21 3.08
CA VAL A 150 -10.02 8.46 4.29
C VAL A 150 -11.28 8.11 5.10
N LYS A 151 -12.24 9.02 5.21
CA LYS A 151 -13.53 8.74 5.89
C LYS A 151 -14.31 7.66 5.14
N LEU A 152 -14.43 7.76 3.82
CA LEU A 152 -15.11 6.77 2.97
C LEU A 152 -14.43 5.40 3.10
N HIS A 153 -13.10 5.36 3.03
CA HIS A 153 -12.29 4.14 3.18
C HIS A 153 -12.56 3.47 4.52
N ARG A 154 -12.45 4.21 5.63
CA ARG A 154 -12.73 3.69 6.99
C ARG A 154 -14.17 3.23 7.16
N TYR A 155 -15.11 3.98 6.64
CA TYR A 155 -16.53 3.61 6.69
C TYR A 155 -16.75 2.29 5.96
N THR A 156 -16.23 2.15 4.74
CA THR A 156 -16.29 0.90 3.97
C THR A 156 -15.69 -0.27 4.74
N TYR A 157 -14.49 -0.13 5.29
CA TYR A 157 -13.87 -1.15 6.12
C TYR A 157 -14.73 -1.54 7.32
N SER A 158 -15.33 -0.56 8.02
CA SER A 158 -16.20 -0.84 9.15
C SER A 158 -17.43 -1.68 8.77
N LYS A 159 -18.02 -1.43 7.59
CA LYS A 159 -19.17 -2.20 7.08
C LYS A 159 -18.76 -3.61 6.67
N VAL A 160 -17.66 -3.72 5.93
CA VAL A 160 -17.13 -5.00 5.47
C VAL A 160 -16.77 -5.94 6.62
N MET A 161 -16.15 -5.43 7.69
CA MET A 161 -15.75 -6.23 8.85
C MET A 161 -16.93 -6.80 9.64
N HIS A 162 -18.11 -6.23 9.50
CA HIS A 162 -19.35 -6.72 10.13
C HIS A 162 -20.22 -7.54 9.17
N GLY A 163 -19.72 -7.78 7.94
CA GLY A 163 -20.39 -8.54 6.91
C GLY A 163 -20.55 -10.02 7.22
N SER A 164 -21.53 -10.65 6.56
CA SER A 164 -21.73 -12.10 6.65
C SER A 164 -20.53 -12.87 6.07
N ASN A 165 -20.36 -14.13 6.52
CA ASN A 165 -19.29 -14.99 6.00
C ASN A 165 -19.40 -15.20 4.48
N ALA A 166 -20.61 -15.20 3.90
CA ALA A 166 -20.80 -15.33 2.46
C ALA A 166 -20.15 -14.18 1.67
N LEU A 167 -20.26 -12.94 2.17
CA LEU A 167 -19.66 -11.77 1.54
C LEU A 167 -18.14 -11.67 1.77
N LYS A 168 -17.63 -12.26 2.84
CA LYS A 168 -16.21 -12.27 3.19
C LYS A 168 -15.31 -12.80 2.07
N TYR A 169 -15.80 -13.77 1.31
CA TYR A 169 -15.08 -14.42 0.23
C TYR A 169 -15.48 -13.94 -1.17
N THR A 170 -16.41 -13.01 -1.28
CA THR A 170 -16.97 -12.53 -2.55
C THR A 170 -16.85 -11.00 -2.69
N ALA A 171 -17.86 -10.26 -2.28
CA ALA A 171 -17.93 -8.80 -2.47
C ALA A 171 -16.95 -8.02 -1.57
N SER A 172 -16.63 -8.54 -0.37
CA SER A 172 -15.76 -7.83 0.59
C SER A 172 -14.35 -7.59 0.05
N PRO A 173 -13.60 -8.61 -0.39
CA PRO A 173 -12.25 -8.39 -0.91
C PRO A 173 -12.24 -7.46 -2.13
N MET A 174 -13.24 -7.58 -3.00
CA MET A 174 -13.38 -6.73 -4.18
C MET A 174 -13.57 -5.27 -3.78
N LEU A 175 -14.48 -5.00 -2.86
CA LEU A 175 -14.80 -3.65 -2.41
C LEU A 175 -13.63 -3.00 -1.67
N LEU A 176 -12.95 -3.76 -0.80
CA LEU A 176 -11.77 -3.27 -0.08
C LEU A 176 -10.62 -2.97 -1.04
N ASN A 177 -10.34 -3.86 -2.01
CA ASN A 177 -9.31 -3.61 -3.02
C ASN A 177 -9.60 -2.34 -3.86
N ILE A 178 -10.87 -2.10 -4.21
CA ILE A 178 -11.29 -0.87 -4.90
C ILE A 178 -10.98 0.37 -4.05
N MET A 179 -11.31 0.35 -2.75
CA MET A 179 -11.08 1.46 -1.85
C MET A 179 -9.59 1.69 -1.58
N ASP A 180 -8.83 0.61 -1.43
CA ASP A 180 -7.38 0.65 -1.23
C ASP A 180 -6.67 1.21 -2.47
N ASP A 181 -7.07 0.77 -3.66
CA ASP A 181 -6.53 1.29 -4.92
C ASP A 181 -6.85 2.78 -5.10
N ALA A 182 -8.10 3.20 -4.86
CA ALA A 182 -8.48 4.60 -4.98
C ALA A 182 -7.68 5.49 -4.02
N LEU A 183 -7.55 5.09 -2.75
CA LEU A 183 -6.76 5.80 -1.76
C LEU A 183 -5.28 5.87 -2.19
N TYR A 184 -4.69 4.75 -2.61
CA TYR A 184 -3.30 4.68 -3.05
C TYR A 184 -3.03 5.61 -4.24
N GLN A 185 -3.91 5.63 -5.24
CA GLN A 185 -3.80 6.52 -6.39
C GLN A 185 -3.87 8.00 -5.97
N LEU A 186 -4.72 8.37 -5.03
CA LEU A 186 -4.81 9.73 -4.55
C LEU A 186 -3.58 10.16 -3.74
N VAL A 187 -3.03 9.29 -2.91
CA VAL A 187 -1.78 9.57 -2.18
C VAL A 187 -0.64 9.73 -3.17
N LYS A 188 -0.56 8.88 -4.21
CA LYS A 188 0.42 9.00 -5.28
C LYS A 188 0.29 10.32 -6.04
N ALA A 189 -0.94 10.71 -6.42
CA ALA A 189 -1.22 11.98 -7.09
C ALA A 189 -0.77 13.21 -6.27
N ASN A 190 -0.78 13.11 -4.95
CA ASN A 190 -0.46 14.21 -4.04
C ASN A 190 0.94 14.17 -3.45
N ARG A 191 1.79 13.26 -3.93
CA ARG A 191 3.16 13.11 -3.47
C ARG A 191 3.98 14.39 -3.62
N LYS A 192 3.80 15.08 -4.75
CA LYS A 192 4.42 16.39 -5.02
C LYS A 192 3.52 17.26 -5.90
N ILE A 193 3.80 18.56 -5.85
CA ILE A 193 3.21 19.51 -6.80
C ILE A 193 3.93 19.34 -8.14
N PRO A 194 3.22 19.16 -9.27
CA PRO A 194 3.84 19.06 -10.58
C PRO A 194 4.65 20.30 -10.94
N GLU A 195 5.87 20.08 -11.38
CA GLU A 195 6.79 21.12 -11.91
C GLU A 195 7.01 20.96 -13.42
N THR A 196 6.71 19.76 -13.96
CA THR A 196 6.82 19.44 -15.38
C THR A 196 5.48 18.96 -15.94
N TYR A 197 5.35 18.98 -17.27
CA TYR A 197 4.15 18.47 -17.95
C TYR A 197 3.94 16.97 -17.69
N ASP A 198 5.00 16.17 -17.72
CA ASP A 198 4.91 14.73 -17.46
C ASP A 198 4.42 14.43 -16.05
N GLU A 199 4.88 15.16 -15.05
CA GLU A 199 4.39 15.03 -13.67
C GLU A 199 2.91 15.44 -13.53
N TYR A 200 2.49 16.47 -14.27
CA TYR A 200 1.08 16.84 -14.34
C TYR A 200 0.23 15.72 -14.98
N VAL A 201 0.71 15.12 -16.07
CA VAL A 201 0.03 13.99 -16.72
C VAL A 201 -0.07 12.80 -15.79
N GLU A 202 1.03 12.44 -15.08
CA GLU A 202 1.03 11.37 -14.09
C GLU A 202 0.01 11.64 -12.96
N ARG A 203 0.01 12.84 -12.39
CA ARG A 203 -0.94 13.26 -11.37
C ARG A 203 -2.39 13.12 -11.85
N ARG A 204 -2.68 13.64 -13.06
CA ARG A 204 -4.02 13.56 -13.67
C ARG A 204 -4.45 12.12 -13.87
N GLN A 205 -3.53 11.25 -14.33
CA GLN A 205 -3.82 9.83 -14.52
C GLN A 205 -4.15 9.14 -13.20
N CYS A 206 -3.40 9.43 -12.14
CA CYS A 206 -3.68 8.89 -10.81
C CYS A 206 -5.07 9.30 -10.30
N ILE A 207 -5.45 10.58 -10.46
CA ILE A 207 -6.80 11.06 -10.06
C ILE A 207 -7.88 10.38 -10.92
N SER A 208 -7.67 10.22 -12.23
CA SER A 208 -8.60 9.51 -13.11
C SER A 208 -8.78 8.05 -12.70
N ASN A 209 -7.69 7.36 -12.36
CA ASN A 209 -7.72 5.98 -11.89
C ASN A 209 -8.49 5.87 -10.57
N ALA A 210 -8.29 6.81 -9.63
CA ALA A 210 -9.05 6.84 -8.38
C ALA A 210 -10.56 7.00 -8.63
N ILE A 211 -10.97 7.92 -9.50
CA ILE A 211 -12.38 8.10 -9.90
C ILE A 211 -12.95 6.82 -10.47
N LEU A 212 -12.25 6.21 -11.44
CA LEU A 212 -12.69 4.96 -12.07
C LEU A 212 -12.87 3.84 -11.03
N ARG A 213 -11.94 3.69 -10.09
CA ARG A 213 -12.05 2.72 -9.00
C ARG A 213 -13.28 2.99 -8.13
N LEU A 214 -13.51 4.23 -7.73
CA LEU A 214 -14.69 4.59 -6.93
C LEU A 214 -16.00 4.33 -7.68
N GLU A 215 -16.08 4.58 -8.98
CA GLU A 215 -17.25 4.25 -9.80
C GLU A 215 -17.52 2.74 -9.86
N GLN A 216 -16.47 1.91 -9.86
CA GLN A 216 -16.58 0.45 -9.81
C GLN A 216 -17.15 -0.07 -8.48
N ALA A 217 -17.08 0.71 -7.39
CA ALA A 217 -17.57 0.30 -6.08
C ALA A 217 -19.08 0.07 -6.02
N ASN A 218 -19.85 0.69 -6.91
CA ASN A 218 -21.31 0.57 -6.91
C ASN A 218 -21.80 -0.88 -6.99
N ARG A 219 -21.19 -1.74 -7.81
CA ARG A 219 -21.61 -3.15 -7.97
C ARG A 219 -21.43 -3.97 -6.68
N PRO A 220 -20.23 -4.05 -6.10
CA PRO A 220 -20.07 -4.78 -4.84
C PRO A 220 -20.85 -4.16 -3.67
N MET A 221 -21.09 -2.83 -3.65
CA MET A 221 -21.97 -2.20 -2.66
C MET A 221 -23.40 -2.69 -2.79
N LEU A 222 -23.96 -2.82 -4.00
CA LEU A 222 -25.29 -3.41 -4.22
C LEU A 222 -25.35 -4.85 -3.74
N SER A 223 -24.30 -5.64 -3.93
CA SER A 223 -24.24 -7.01 -3.39
C SER A 223 -24.32 -7.02 -1.86
N TYR A 224 -23.68 -6.06 -1.20
CA TYR A 224 -23.79 -5.87 0.24
C TYR A 224 -25.21 -5.56 0.68
N PHE A 225 -25.90 -4.67 -0.02
CA PHE A 225 -27.28 -4.32 0.28
C PHE A 225 -28.21 -5.53 0.14
N ASN A 226 -28.08 -6.27 -0.95
CA ASN A 226 -28.99 -7.37 -1.27
C ASN A 226 -28.82 -8.62 -0.37
N VAL A 227 -27.59 -8.87 0.11
CA VAL A 227 -27.25 -10.09 0.86
C VAL A 227 -27.26 -9.86 2.38
N MET A 228 -26.93 -8.66 2.83
CA MET A 228 -26.75 -8.38 4.26
C MET A 228 -27.95 -7.77 4.96
N GLU A 229 -29.07 -7.59 4.28
CA GLU A 229 -30.20 -6.81 4.82
C GLU A 229 -29.74 -5.45 5.38
N CYS A 230 -28.77 -4.84 4.72
CA CYS A 230 -28.25 -3.54 5.11
C CYS A 230 -29.40 -2.55 5.07
N SER A 231 -29.62 -1.77 6.15
CA SER A 231 -30.70 -0.81 6.16
C SER A 231 -30.51 0.21 5.03
N GLU A 232 -31.60 0.63 4.41
CA GLU A 232 -31.63 1.64 3.36
C GLU A 232 -30.86 2.90 3.78
N ARG A 233 -30.98 3.31 5.05
CA ARG A 233 -30.24 4.43 5.63
C ARG A 233 -28.71 4.26 5.50
N ILE A 234 -28.17 3.08 5.78
CA ILE A 234 -26.74 2.81 5.68
C ILE A 234 -26.29 2.89 4.21
N MET A 235 -27.08 2.32 3.29
CA MET A 235 -26.77 2.38 1.86
C MET A 235 -26.83 3.81 1.33
N MET A 236 -27.82 4.60 1.73
CA MET A 236 -27.89 6.02 1.35
C MET A 236 -26.69 6.81 1.84
N GLU A 237 -26.29 6.63 3.09
CA GLU A 237 -25.11 7.29 3.65
C GLU A 237 -23.83 6.90 2.90
N TRP A 238 -23.62 5.62 2.66
CA TRP A 238 -22.46 5.10 1.94
C TRP A 238 -22.41 5.61 0.50
N SER A 239 -23.52 5.50 -0.22
CA SER A 239 -23.64 6.03 -1.60
C SER A 239 -23.42 7.53 -1.66
N LYS A 240 -23.95 8.30 -0.70
CA LYS A 240 -23.72 9.75 -0.60
C LYS A 240 -22.24 10.09 -0.43
N MET A 241 -21.53 9.38 0.45
CA MET A 241 -20.09 9.57 0.63
C MET A 241 -19.33 9.28 -0.66
N LEU A 242 -19.65 8.19 -1.36
CA LEU A 242 -19.03 7.79 -2.62
C LEU A 242 -19.23 8.84 -3.73
N VAL A 243 -20.49 9.25 -3.96
CA VAL A 243 -20.83 10.24 -4.99
C VAL A 243 -20.20 11.61 -4.70
N THR A 244 -20.19 12.00 -3.41
CA THR A 244 -19.56 13.25 -2.98
C THR A 244 -18.06 13.24 -3.27
N GLU A 245 -17.38 12.14 -2.98
CA GLU A 245 -15.94 12.02 -3.24
C GLU A 245 -15.64 12.07 -4.73
N ILE A 246 -16.36 11.32 -5.55
CA ILE A 246 -16.21 11.34 -7.02
C ILE A 246 -16.39 12.78 -7.57
N ALA A 247 -17.42 13.51 -7.09
CA ALA A 247 -17.65 14.88 -7.52
C ALA A 247 -16.48 15.81 -7.16
N LYS A 248 -15.90 15.67 -5.95
CA LYS A 248 -14.73 16.45 -5.52
C LYS A 248 -13.49 16.14 -6.34
N LEU A 249 -13.25 14.89 -6.66
CA LEU A 249 -12.10 14.49 -7.49
C LEU A 249 -12.23 15.01 -8.93
N ARG A 250 -13.44 15.05 -9.49
CA ARG A 250 -13.69 15.67 -10.79
C ARG A 250 -13.45 17.18 -10.75
N ALA A 251 -13.88 17.86 -9.67
CA ALA A 251 -13.61 19.28 -9.47
C ALA A 251 -12.11 19.55 -9.31
N LEU A 252 -11.37 18.68 -8.60
CA LEU A 252 -9.91 18.73 -8.47
C LEU A 252 -9.24 18.65 -9.85
N GLN A 253 -9.64 17.71 -10.72
CA GLN A 253 -9.11 17.61 -12.08
C GLN A 253 -9.31 18.88 -12.90
N GLN A 254 -10.50 19.51 -12.77
CA GLN A 254 -10.80 20.78 -13.45
C GLN A 254 -9.94 21.93 -12.91
N SER A 255 -9.76 21.98 -11.59
CA SER A 255 -8.89 22.98 -10.93
C SER A 255 -7.42 22.79 -11.35
N ASP A 256 -6.91 21.56 -11.34
CA ASP A 256 -5.55 21.24 -11.75
C ASP A 256 -5.32 21.60 -13.24
N ALA A 257 -6.30 21.37 -14.11
CA ALA A 257 -6.20 21.74 -15.53
C ALA A 257 -6.04 23.26 -15.75
N LYS A 258 -6.61 24.09 -14.86
CA LYS A 258 -6.44 25.56 -14.87
C LYS A 258 -5.10 25.95 -14.24
N ARG A 259 -4.77 25.36 -13.07
CA ARG A 259 -3.57 25.70 -12.28
C ARG A 259 -2.28 25.38 -13.03
N PHE A 260 -2.23 24.24 -13.72
CA PHE A 260 -1.05 23.76 -14.43
C PHE A 260 -1.11 24.02 -15.94
N LYS A 261 -1.90 25.01 -16.37
CA LYS A 261 -2.01 25.38 -17.80
C LYS A 261 -0.69 25.83 -18.39
N SER A 262 0.18 26.44 -17.60
CA SER A 262 1.50 26.92 -18.01
C SER A 262 2.54 25.80 -18.20
N LEU A 263 2.27 24.58 -17.75
CA LEU A 263 3.16 23.44 -17.96
C LEU A 263 2.91 22.73 -19.31
N LYS A 264 1.83 23.08 -20.01
CA LYS A 264 1.51 22.60 -21.35
C LYS A 264 2.26 23.42 -22.39
#